data_a3ba702568696c8909c2385ac6267344
#
_entry.id   a3ba702568696c8909c2385ac6267344
#
_cell.length_a   1.000
_cell.length_b   1.000
_cell.length_c   1.000
_cell.angle_alpha   90.00
_cell.angle_beta   90.00
_cell.angle_gamma   90.00
#
_symmetry.space_group_name_H-M   'P 1'
#
loop_
_entity.id
_entity.type
_entity.pdbx_description
1 polymer ?
#
loop_
_entity_poly.entity_id
_entity_poly.type
_entity_poly.pdbx_seq_one_letter_code
_entity_poly.pdbx_strand_id
1 'polypeptide(L)' 'MENLKKAINLLNSVYLTMDTISVVHLDNQDKFVGCGEAVKTAEQLISGYIASAEKEETDG' A
#
# COMPACT_ATOMS: atom_id res chain seq x y z
N MET A 1 11.82 9.07 7.96
CA MET A 1 11.44 8.19 6.84
C MET A 1 11.28 6.72 7.21
N GLU A 2 11.93 6.26 8.25
CA GLU A 2 11.82 4.86 8.63
C GLU A 2 10.39 4.45 8.96
N ASN A 3 9.63 5.30 9.64
CA ASN A 3 8.24 4.97 9.97
C ASN A 3 7.38 4.85 8.72
N LEU A 4 7.66 5.66 7.70
CA LEU A 4 6.93 5.58 6.43
C LEU A 4 7.30 4.32 5.66
N LYS A 5 8.57 3.94 5.69
CA LYS A 5 9.00 2.69 5.06
C LYS A 5 8.38 1.48 5.74
N LYS A 6 8.28 1.51 7.07
CA LYS A 6 7.58 0.47 7.81
C LYS A 6 6.11 0.41 7.43
N ALA A 7 5.47 1.57 7.26
CA ALA A 7 4.06 1.62 6.85
C ALA A 7 3.88 0.98 5.48
N ILE A 8 4.77 1.25 4.53
CA ILE A 8 4.72 0.62 3.21
C ILE A 8 4.84 -0.89 3.32
N ASN A 9 5.78 -1.36 4.13
CA ASN A 9 5.98 -2.80 4.31
C ASN A 9 4.74 -3.46 4.91
N LEU A 10 4.11 -2.81 5.88
CA LEU A 10 2.88 -3.33 6.49
C LEU A 10 1.74 -3.37 5.47
N LEU A 11 1.58 -2.31 4.68
CA LEU A 11 0.55 -2.26 3.65
C LEU A 11 0.78 -3.34 2.60
N ASN A 12 2.03 -3.53 2.20
CA ASN A 12 2.37 -4.58 1.24
C ASN A 12 2.05 -5.97 1.80
N SER A 13 2.34 -6.20 3.08
CA SER A 13 2.01 -7.47 3.73
C SER A 13 0.51 -7.72 3.73
N VAL A 14 -0.29 -6.69 4.01
CA VAL A 14 -1.75 -6.79 3.97
C VAL A 14 -2.21 -7.15 2.56
N TYR A 15 -1.68 -6.46 1.56
CA TYR A 15 -2.05 -6.69 0.17
C TYR A 15 -1.74 -8.14 -0.24
N LEU A 16 -0.55 -8.63 0.09
CA LEU A 16 -0.15 -9.99 -0.25
C LEU A 16 -1.01 -11.03 0.49
N THR A 17 -1.37 -10.74 1.73
CA THR A 17 -2.25 -11.62 2.51
C THR A 17 -3.64 -11.67 1.87
N MET A 18 -4.15 -10.53 1.41
CA MET A 18 -5.44 -10.48 0.73
C MET A 18 -5.47 -11.37 -0.51
N ASP A 19 -4.36 -11.47 -1.22
CA ASP A 19 -4.25 -12.33 -2.40
C ASP A 19 -4.51 -13.81 -2.08
N THR A 20 -4.28 -14.23 -0.85
CA THR A 20 -4.46 -15.62 -0.44
C THR A 20 -5.85 -15.92 0.10
N ILE A 21 -6.68 -14.90 0.26
CA ILE A 21 -8.03 -15.06 0.83
C ILE A 21 -9.03 -15.30 -0.30
N SER A 22 -9.85 -16.33 -0.13
CA SER A 22 -10.94 -16.59 -1.06
C SER A 22 -12.20 -15.86 -0.60
N VAL A 23 -12.79 -15.07 -1.48
CA VAL A 23 -14.03 -14.36 -1.22
C VAL A 23 -15.13 -14.95 -2.10
N VAL A 24 -16.17 -15.49 -1.48
CA VAL A 24 -17.20 -16.28 -2.16
C VAL A 24 -18.40 -15.45 -2.58
N HIS A 25 -18.76 -14.44 -1.80
CA HIS A 25 -19.92 -13.61 -2.07
C HIS A 25 -19.57 -12.45 -2.98
N LEU A 26 -20.40 -12.23 -4.02
CA LEU A 26 -20.13 -11.18 -5.01
C LEU A 26 -20.01 -9.80 -4.38
N ASP A 27 -20.90 -9.46 -3.44
CA ASP A 27 -20.84 -8.17 -2.75
C ASP A 27 -19.53 -8.00 -1.98
N ASN A 28 -19.09 -9.08 -1.35
CA ASN A 28 -17.85 -9.06 -0.60
C ASN A 28 -16.64 -9.00 -1.53
N GLN A 29 -16.76 -9.58 -2.73
CA GLN A 29 -15.67 -9.49 -3.71
C GLN A 29 -15.43 -8.06 -4.14
N ASP A 30 -16.49 -7.29 -4.40
CA ASP A 30 -16.36 -5.88 -4.75
C ASP A 30 -15.69 -5.09 -3.63
N LYS A 31 -16.11 -5.31 -2.40
CA LYS A 31 -15.50 -4.65 -1.24
C LYS A 31 -14.04 -5.07 -1.06
N PHE A 32 -13.76 -6.34 -1.27
CA PHE A 32 -12.41 -6.88 -1.15
C PHE A 32 -11.48 -6.23 -2.17
N VAL A 33 -11.90 -6.16 -3.42
CA VAL A 33 -11.12 -5.52 -4.49
C VAL A 33 -10.90 -4.05 -4.17
N GLY A 34 -11.95 -3.35 -3.72
CA GLY A 34 -11.84 -1.95 -3.33
C GLY A 34 -10.84 -1.72 -2.21
N CYS A 35 -10.82 -2.61 -1.22
CA CYS A 35 -9.81 -2.52 -0.14
C CYS A 35 -8.41 -2.75 -0.67
N GLY A 36 -8.22 -3.72 -1.57
CA GLY A 36 -6.93 -3.97 -2.19
C GLY A 36 -6.43 -2.78 -2.98
N GLU A 37 -7.31 -2.15 -3.74
CA GLU A 37 -6.98 -0.94 -4.50
C GLU A 37 -6.61 0.21 -3.58
N ALA A 38 -7.33 0.37 -2.47
CA ALA A 38 -7.03 1.42 -1.50
C ALA A 38 -5.65 1.23 -0.87
N VAL A 39 -5.31 0.00 -0.50
CA VAL A 39 -4.00 -0.34 0.05
C VAL A 39 -2.91 -0.01 -0.97
N LYS A 40 -3.11 -0.41 -2.22
CA LYS A 40 -2.13 -0.17 -3.28
C LYS A 40 -1.95 1.32 -3.53
N THR A 41 -3.03 2.07 -3.57
CA THR A 41 -2.98 3.52 -3.74
C THR A 41 -2.23 4.18 -2.59
N ALA A 42 -2.49 3.76 -1.35
CA ALA A 42 -1.80 4.29 -0.19
C ALA A 42 -0.29 4.03 -0.27
N GLU A 43 0.10 2.82 -0.69
CA GLU A 43 1.52 2.50 -0.89
C GLU A 43 2.15 3.44 -1.92
N GLN A 44 1.47 3.68 -3.03
CA GLN A 44 2.00 4.54 -4.09
C GLN A 44 2.15 5.98 -3.63
N LEU A 45 1.19 6.50 -2.87
CA LEU A 45 1.26 7.86 -2.35
C LEU A 45 2.42 8.01 -1.37
N ILE A 46 2.59 7.05 -0.48
CA ILE A 46 3.69 7.08 0.50
C ILE A 46 5.03 6.92 -0.21
N SER A 47 5.14 6.00 -1.16
CA SER A 47 6.36 5.80 -1.94
C SER A 47 6.76 7.05 -2.69
N GLY A 48 5.78 7.75 -3.28
CA GLY A 48 6.02 9.00 -3.98
C GLY A 48 6.56 10.07 -3.05
N TYR A 49 6.00 10.17 -1.85
CA TYR A 49 6.47 11.12 -0.86
C TYR A 49 7.92 10.82 -0.43
N ILE A 50 8.21 9.55 -0.15
CA ILE A 50 9.57 9.14 0.27
C ILE A 50 10.57 9.45 -0.83
N ALA A 51 10.25 9.14 -2.07
CA ALA A 51 11.14 9.40 -3.20
C ALA A 51 11.43 10.89 -3.35
N SER A 52 10.39 11.74 -3.21
CA SER A 52 10.58 13.19 -3.26
C SER A 52 11.44 13.70 -2.13
N ALA A 53 11.20 13.22 -0.91
CA ALA A 53 11.93 13.67 0.26
C ALA A 53 13.40 13.24 0.19
N GLU A 54 13.67 12.01 -0.23
CA GLU A 54 15.04 11.53 -0.38
C GLU A 54 15.78 12.31 -1.48
N LYS A 55 15.09 12.65 -2.55
CA LYS A 55 15.68 13.45 -3.62
C LYS A 55 16.05 14.83 -3.14
N GLU A 56 15.20 15.46 -2.33
CA GLU A 56 15.49 16.77 -1.76
C GLU A 56 16.73 16.72 -0.85
N GLU A 57 16.85 15.69 -0.03
CA GLU A 57 18.00 15.49 0.83
C GLU A 57 19.29 15.34 0.02
N THR A 58 19.20 14.64 -1.11
CA THR A 58 20.36 14.42 -1.97
C THR A 58 20.83 15.71 -2.62
N ASP A 59 19.90 16.58 -2.98
CA ASP A 59 20.22 17.87 -3.59
C ASP A 59 20.79 18.89 -2.59
N GLY A 60 20.47 18.69 -1.34
CA GLY A 60 20.96 19.54 -0.27
C GLY A 60 22.36 19.20 0.14
#